data_bafa8d66c0bfd6647e968bfdab29751f
#
_entry.id   bafa8d66c0bfd6647e968bfdab29751f
#
_cell.length_a   1.000
_cell.length_b   1.000
_cell.length_c   1.000
_cell.angle_alpha   90.00
_cell.angle_beta   90.00
_cell.angle_gamma   90.00
#
_symmetry.space_group_name_H-M   'P 1'
#
loop_
_entity.id
_entity.type
_entity.pdbx_description
1 polymer ?
#
loop_
_entity_poly.entity_id
_entity_poly.type
_entity_poly.pdbx_seq_one_letter_code
_entity_poly.pdbx_strand_id
1 'polypeptide(L)'
;MMTFEPKTNLRAAVAIIGAVLAVPALAGEGGVTHILPGSAATLIDLPPTKPGWIAAGAYLNYQGDASAEKLLPIAGSVVAGLDATSNAVLAGGFYTFEPKVLGAYYSVGTFLPYVSMEVSASVSTTAGAIRRDDSASGLGDVTLIPVMLAWKNESWQYNFLMPIYAPTGQYEKGRLANPGLNYWTFDPTIGVSYNNAKTGLNAAAYAGIGLNTENNATNYKSGSVFHLDGSVQQLLPVGPGFLGIGAEAFYINQVSGDSGGNALLGDFKGRTSGLGPVLTYILPRGTETLVAELRWLHETNVKNRLEGDYIWLKVVYQF
;
A
#
# COMPACT_ATOMS: atom_id res chain seq x y z
N MET A 1 40.92 -33.78 6.67
CA MET A 1 39.90 -33.53 5.65
C MET A 1 38.56 -33.71 6.35
N MET A 2 38.08 -32.64 6.98
CA MET A 2 36.81 -32.62 7.72
C MET A 2 35.78 -31.87 6.88
N THR A 3 34.76 -32.57 6.45
CA THR A 3 33.59 -32.02 5.73
C THR A 3 32.61 -31.45 6.73
N PHE A 4 32.42 -30.12 6.73
CA PHE A 4 31.37 -29.46 7.47
C PHE A 4 30.10 -29.48 6.63
N GLU A 5 29.07 -30.22 7.04
CA GLU A 5 27.70 -30.04 6.52
C GLU A 5 26.99 -28.95 7.36
N PRO A 6 26.42 -27.92 6.73
CA PRO A 6 25.54 -27.01 7.45
C PRO A 6 24.11 -27.56 7.41
N LYS A 7 23.71 -28.22 8.50
CA LYS A 7 22.26 -28.44 8.76
C LYS A 7 21.66 -27.17 9.34
N THR A 8 21.24 -26.26 8.51
CA THR A 8 20.47 -25.10 8.93
C THR A 8 18.97 -25.46 8.99
N ASN A 9 18.41 -25.33 10.19
CA ASN A 9 17.01 -25.57 10.51
C ASN A 9 16.06 -24.56 9.85
N LEU A 10 15.65 -24.83 8.63
CA LEU A 10 14.62 -24.08 7.90
C LEU A 10 13.20 -24.32 8.48
N ARG A 11 13.05 -25.25 9.41
CA ARG A 11 11.74 -25.62 10.00
C ARG A 11 11.24 -24.69 11.10
N ALA A 12 12.07 -23.81 11.64
CA ALA A 12 11.69 -22.89 12.72
C ALA A 12 11.07 -21.57 12.23
N ALA A 13 11.33 -21.17 10.99
CA ALA A 13 10.80 -19.92 10.43
C ALA A 13 9.37 -20.02 9.87
N VAL A 14 8.89 -21.24 9.58
CA VAL A 14 7.55 -21.49 9.02
C VAL A 14 6.47 -21.64 10.10
N ALA A 15 6.85 -21.90 11.35
CA ALA A 15 5.89 -22.18 12.44
C ALA A 15 5.27 -20.94 13.10
N ILE A 16 5.74 -19.71 12.81
CA ILE A 16 5.23 -18.48 13.44
C ILE A 16 4.10 -17.82 12.61
N ILE A 17 3.90 -18.22 11.36
CA ILE A 17 2.86 -17.65 10.46
C ILE A 17 1.46 -18.27 10.67
N GLY A 18 1.35 -19.34 11.44
CA GLY A 18 0.12 -20.13 11.58
C GLY A 18 -0.86 -19.73 12.71
N ALA A 19 -0.58 -18.75 13.56
CA ALA A 19 -1.33 -18.56 14.80
C ALA A 19 -2.15 -17.26 14.92
N VAL A 20 -2.37 -16.49 13.85
CA VAL A 20 -3.14 -15.23 13.90
C VAL A 20 -4.47 -15.30 13.12
N LEU A 21 -5.03 -16.45 12.89
CA LEU A 21 -6.22 -16.63 12.06
C LEU A 21 -7.53 -16.82 12.82
N ALA A 22 -7.88 -16.04 13.83
CA ALA A 22 -9.25 -16.03 14.32
C ALA A 22 -9.60 -14.84 15.21
N VAL A 23 -9.85 -13.65 14.62
CA VAL A 23 -10.66 -12.60 15.28
C VAL A 23 -11.45 -11.84 14.21
N PRO A 24 -12.76 -11.54 14.41
CA PRO A 24 -13.56 -10.79 13.44
C PRO A 24 -13.07 -9.34 13.31
N ALA A 25 -13.02 -8.85 12.11
CA ALA A 25 -12.30 -7.64 11.72
C ALA A 25 -13.22 -6.50 11.25
N LEU A 26 -12.88 -5.25 11.54
CA LEU A 26 -13.68 -4.04 11.30
C LEU A 26 -12.77 -2.78 10.96
N ALA A 27 -13.19 -1.70 10.31
CA ALA A 27 -12.39 -0.69 9.57
C ALA A 27 -12.08 0.67 10.24
N GLY A 28 -11.00 1.37 9.86
CA GLY A 28 -10.62 2.72 10.30
C GLY A 28 -11.50 3.88 9.78
N GLU A 29 -11.20 5.12 10.20
CA GLU A 29 -11.96 6.32 9.82
C GLU A 29 -11.99 6.50 8.30
N GLY A 30 -13.18 6.65 7.72
CA GLY A 30 -13.38 6.74 6.28
C GLY A 30 -13.40 5.40 5.53
N GLY A 31 -13.23 4.27 6.20
CA GLY A 31 -13.05 2.98 5.52
C GLY A 31 -11.78 2.91 4.68
N VAL A 32 -10.85 3.85 4.86
CA VAL A 32 -9.58 3.99 4.14
C VAL A 32 -8.41 3.97 5.12
N THR A 33 -7.22 3.73 4.61
CA THR A 33 -5.96 3.77 5.36
C THR A 33 -4.88 4.37 4.47
N HIS A 34 -3.75 4.79 5.06
CA HIS A 34 -2.57 5.16 4.27
C HIS A 34 -1.99 3.98 3.46
N ILE A 35 -2.30 2.74 3.87
CA ILE A 35 -1.84 1.53 3.20
C ILE A 35 -2.80 1.23 2.05
N LEU A 36 -2.30 1.40 0.84
CA LEU A 36 -3.07 1.19 -0.39
C LEU A 36 -2.64 -0.12 -1.06
N PRO A 37 -3.60 -0.95 -1.52
CA PRO A 37 -3.31 -2.11 -2.36
C PRO A 37 -2.41 -1.74 -3.53
N GLY A 38 -1.38 -2.54 -3.78
CA GLY A 38 -0.45 -2.28 -4.86
C GLY A 38 0.59 -1.19 -4.58
N SER A 39 0.71 -0.66 -3.36
CA SER A 39 1.77 0.29 -3.03
C SER A 39 3.17 -0.32 -3.08
N ALA A 40 3.31 -1.58 -2.65
CA ALA A 40 4.59 -2.31 -2.67
C ALA A 40 4.37 -3.81 -2.87
N ALA A 41 4.48 -4.31 -4.11
CA ALA A 41 4.24 -5.72 -4.39
C ALA A 41 5.05 -6.28 -5.57
N THR A 42 5.56 -5.46 -6.47
CA THR A 42 6.13 -5.91 -7.74
C THR A 42 7.59 -5.49 -7.91
N LEU A 43 8.17 -5.81 -9.08
CA LEU A 43 9.55 -5.44 -9.44
C LEU A 43 9.85 -3.95 -9.31
N ILE A 44 8.90 -3.09 -9.67
CA ILE A 44 9.10 -1.63 -9.64
C ILE A 44 9.18 -1.11 -8.20
N ASP A 45 8.62 -1.84 -7.25
CA ASP A 45 8.55 -1.48 -5.83
C ASP A 45 9.75 -2.00 -5.01
N LEU A 46 10.66 -2.78 -5.62
CA LEU A 46 11.80 -3.35 -4.91
C LEU A 46 12.76 -2.25 -4.43
N PRO A 47 13.16 -2.28 -3.15
CA PRO A 47 14.23 -1.42 -2.66
C PRO A 47 15.49 -1.53 -3.50
N PRO A 48 16.15 -0.40 -3.80
CA PRO A 48 17.32 -0.38 -4.66
C PRO A 48 18.49 -1.19 -4.09
N THR A 49 19.25 -1.83 -5.01
CA THR A 49 20.47 -2.57 -4.68
C THR A 49 21.69 -2.02 -5.42
N LYS A 50 21.62 -0.77 -5.85
CA LYS A 50 22.68 0.00 -6.49
C LYS A 50 22.70 1.40 -5.87
N PRO A 51 23.86 1.92 -5.46
CA PRO A 51 23.98 3.30 -4.99
C PRO A 51 23.55 4.31 -6.06
N GLY A 52 23.05 5.45 -5.62
CA GLY A 52 22.65 6.56 -6.48
C GLY A 52 21.21 7.00 -6.29
N TRP A 53 20.76 7.86 -7.19
CA TRP A 53 19.41 8.44 -7.17
C TRP A 53 18.41 7.64 -7.97
N ILE A 54 17.18 7.63 -7.48
CA ILE A 54 16.01 7.13 -8.18
C ILE A 54 14.93 8.21 -8.11
N ALA A 55 14.40 8.61 -9.27
CA ALA A 55 13.18 9.38 -9.38
C ALA A 55 12.00 8.43 -9.60
N ALA A 56 10.90 8.68 -8.91
CA ALA A 56 9.69 7.87 -9.01
C ALA A 56 8.44 8.74 -9.13
N GLY A 57 7.53 8.31 -9.98
CA GLY A 57 6.21 8.90 -10.13
C GLY A 57 5.15 7.82 -10.23
N ALA A 58 3.95 8.13 -9.74
CA ALA A 58 2.81 7.24 -9.89
C ALA A 58 1.51 8.04 -10.10
N TYR A 59 0.60 7.44 -10.83
CA TYR A 59 -0.81 7.84 -10.89
C TYR A 59 -1.64 6.69 -10.36
N LEU A 60 -2.60 7.01 -9.51
CA LEU A 60 -3.59 6.09 -8.97
C LEU A 60 -4.99 6.64 -9.27
N ASN A 61 -5.84 5.80 -9.85
CA ASN A 61 -7.28 5.98 -9.86
C ASN A 61 -7.91 4.90 -8.98
N TYR A 62 -8.82 5.30 -8.11
CA TYR A 62 -9.67 4.43 -7.31
C TYR A 62 -11.13 4.78 -7.55
N GLN A 63 -11.97 3.76 -7.75
CA GLN A 63 -13.42 3.89 -7.79
C GLN A 63 -14.02 2.78 -6.97
N GLY A 64 -14.88 3.12 -6.00
CA GLY A 64 -15.50 2.11 -5.14
C GLY A 64 -16.74 2.63 -4.46
N ASP A 65 -17.59 1.68 -4.04
CA ASP A 65 -18.84 1.97 -3.36
C ASP A 65 -19.05 1.10 -2.11
N ALA A 66 -19.94 1.54 -1.25
CA ALA A 66 -20.45 0.79 -0.13
C ALA A 66 -21.96 0.91 -0.08
N SER A 67 -22.68 -0.21 0.00
CA SER A 67 -24.14 -0.24 0.04
C SER A 67 -24.73 0.59 1.20
N ALA A 68 -25.98 1.01 1.06
CA ALA A 68 -26.68 1.82 2.05
C ALA A 68 -26.86 1.12 3.43
N GLU A 69 -26.62 -0.17 3.53
CA GLU A 69 -26.64 -0.94 4.77
C GLU A 69 -25.29 -0.89 5.52
N LYS A 70 -24.21 -0.51 4.85
CA LYS A 70 -22.87 -0.38 5.45
C LYS A 70 -22.70 1.01 6.06
N LEU A 71 -22.53 1.06 7.37
CA LEU A 71 -22.19 2.31 8.11
C LEU A 71 -20.68 2.46 8.17
N LEU A 72 -20.18 3.64 7.79
CA LEU A 72 -18.75 3.97 7.80
C LEU A 72 -18.51 5.26 8.58
N PRO A 73 -17.47 5.33 9.46
CA PRO A 73 -17.08 6.54 10.14
C PRO A 73 -16.26 7.44 9.21
N ILE A 74 -16.63 8.70 9.01
CA ILE A 74 -15.88 9.65 8.18
C ILE A 74 -15.79 10.99 8.89
N ALA A 75 -14.58 11.47 9.14
CA ALA A 75 -14.26 12.80 9.65
C ALA A 75 -15.13 13.22 10.85
N GLY A 76 -15.37 12.28 11.78
CA GLY A 76 -16.17 12.48 13.00
C GLY A 76 -17.68 12.27 12.82
N SER A 77 -18.13 11.78 11.67
CA SER A 77 -19.54 11.43 11.38
C SER A 77 -19.68 9.96 11.04
N VAL A 78 -20.88 9.40 11.13
CA VAL A 78 -21.23 8.07 10.61
C VAL A 78 -22.13 8.24 9.42
N VAL A 79 -21.77 7.66 8.30
CA VAL A 79 -22.48 7.77 7.01
C VAL A 79 -22.76 6.40 6.42
N ALA A 80 -23.71 6.33 5.47
CA ALA A 80 -24.09 5.10 4.77
C ALA A 80 -24.20 5.37 3.27
N GLY A 81 -24.19 4.30 2.47
CA GLY A 81 -24.37 4.39 1.03
C GLY A 81 -23.33 5.29 0.38
N LEU A 82 -22.07 4.93 0.47
CA LEU A 82 -20.96 5.72 -0.04
C LEU A 82 -20.59 5.31 -1.46
N ASP A 83 -20.37 6.30 -2.32
CA ASP A 83 -19.67 6.18 -3.61
C ASP A 83 -18.46 7.12 -3.55
N ALA A 84 -17.30 6.65 -3.95
CA ALA A 84 -16.09 7.46 -3.98
C ALA A 84 -15.28 7.23 -5.25
N THR A 85 -14.82 8.33 -5.84
CA THR A 85 -13.81 8.34 -6.89
C THR A 85 -12.62 9.17 -6.42
N SER A 86 -11.42 8.61 -6.52
CA SER A 86 -10.19 9.30 -6.13
C SER A 86 -9.13 9.15 -7.22
N ASN A 87 -8.48 10.27 -7.54
CA ASN A 87 -7.32 10.32 -8.43
C ASN A 87 -6.15 10.90 -7.65
N ALA A 88 -5.02 10.22 -7.67
CA ALA A 88 -3.82 10.71 -7.02
C ALA A 88 -2.62 10.67 -7.96
N VAL A 89 -1.81 11.73 -7.92
CA VAL A 89 -0.49 11.77 -8.53
C VAL A 89 0.53 11.81 -7.40
N LEU A 90 1.49 10.89 -7.44
CA LEU A 90 2.58 10.82 -6.46
C LEU A 90 3.89 11.14 -7.19
N ALA A 91 4.68 12.02 -6.62
CA ALA A 91 6.04 12.31 -7.07
C ALA A 91 7.01 12.14 -5.91
N GLY A 92 8.17 11.53 -6.18
CA GLY A 92 9.14 11.30 -5.14
C GLY A 92 10.41 10.65 -5.65
N GLY A 93 11.18 10.10 -4.73
CA GLY A 93 12.40 9.42 -5.08
C GLY A 93 13.14 8.88 -3.88
N PHE A 94 14.26 8.24 -4.18
CA PHE A 94 15.11 7.55 -3.23
C PHE A 94 16.57 7.91 -3.48
N TYR A 95 17.36 7.87 -2.42
CA TYR A 95 18.81 7.86 -2.52
C TYR A 95 19.38 6.65 -1.80
N THR A 96 20.15 5.86 -2.50
CA THR A 96 20.86 4.69 -1.95
C THR A 96 22.30 5.06 -1.68
N PHE A 97 22.74 4.87 -0.44
CA PHE A 97 24.09 5.16 -0.01
C PHE A 97 25.09 4.08 -0.48
N GLU A 98 26.35 4.48 -0.72
CA GLU A 98 27.42 3.53 -1.06
C GLU A 98 27.79 2.58 0.12
N PRO A 99 27.97 3.08 1.35
CA PRO A 99 28.25 2.20 2.47
C PRO A 99 27.03 1.34 2.80
N LYS A 100 27.26 0.03 2.92
CA LYS A 100 26.24 -0.89 3.39
C LYS A 100 26.03 -0.78 4.90
N VAL A 101 24.80 -0.87 5.32
CA VAL A 101 24.40 -0.90 6.74
C VAL A 101 23.92 -2.32 7.07
N LEU A 102 24.52 -2.98 8.06
CA LEU A 102 24.25 -4.38 8.43
C LEU A 102 24.33 -5.35 7.22
N GLY A 103 25.20 -5.08 6.27
CA GLY A 103 25.33 -5.85 5.03
C GLY A 103 24.26 -5.58 3.96
N ALA A 104 23.28 -4.72 4.24
CA ALA A 104 22.26 -4.30 3.30
C ALA A 104 22.64 -3.02 2.55
N TYR A 105 22.10 -2.84 1.36
CA TYR A 105 21.99 -1.51 0.74
C TYR A 105 21.01 -0.69 1.56
N TYR A 106 21.41 0.51 1.93
CA TYR A 106 20.59 1.43 2.72
C TYR A 106 20.12 2.59 1.83
N SER A 107 18.82 2.83 1.85
CA SER A 107 18.22 3.92 1.10
C SER A 107 17.26 4.73 1.98
N VAL A 108 17.09 5.98 1.62
CA VAL A 108 16.07 6.88 2.17
C VAL A 108 15.21 7.40 1.02
N GLY A 109 13.98 7.75 1.30
CA GLY A 109 13.08 8.27 0.25
C GLY A 109 11.92 9.06 0.79
N THR A 110 11.19 9.67 -0.15
CA THR A 110 9.96 10.42 0.16
C THR A 110 9.05 10.46 -1.05
N PHE A 111 7.73 10.53 -0.79
CA PHE A 111 6.70 10.80 -1.78
C PHE A 111 5.78 11.91 -1.34
N LEU A 112 5.42 12.77 -2.28
CA LEU A 112 4.47 13.85 -2.15
C LEU A 112 3.23 13.55 -3.01
N PRO A 113 2.08 13.22 -2.41
CA PRO A 113 0.85 12.97 -3.14
C PRO A 113 0.05 14.27 -3.36
N TYR A 114 -0.57 14.41 -4.54
CA TYR A 114 -1.65 15.34 -4.81
C TYR A 114 -2.89 14.53 -5.15
N VAL A 115 -3.98 14.73 -4.40
CA VAL A 115 -5.20 13.93 -4.46
C VAL A 115 -6.35 14.81 -4.90
N SER A 116 -7.17 14.30 -5.83
CA SER A 116 -8.48 14.85 -6.20
C SER A 116 -9.52 13.76 -6.01
N MET A 117 -10.58 14.05 -5.24
CA MET A 117 -11.58 13.06 -4.90
C MET A 117 -12.99 13.64 -4.88
N GLU A 118 -13.96 12.79 -5.22
CA GLU A 118 -15.38 13.03 -5.13
C GLU A 118 -16.02 11.93 -4.29
N VAL A 119 -16.84 12.30 -3.32
CA VAL A 119 -17.48 11.37 -2.40
C VAL A 119 -18.96 11.74 -2.28
N SER A 120 -19.82 10.75 -2.48
CA SER A 120 -21.26 10.86 -2.26
C SER A 120 -21.70 9.94 -1.14
N ALA A 121 -22.57 10.41 -0.27
CA ALA A 121 -23.24 9.59 0.74
C ALA A 121 -24.74 9.67 0.54
N SER A 122 -25.45 8.53 0.61
CA SER A 122 -26.88 8.47 0.41
C SER A 122 -27.58 7.60 1.49
N VAL A 123 -28.65 8.12 2.08
CA VAL A 123 -29.50 7.39 3.02
C VAL A 123 -30.93 7.37 2.50
N SER A 124 -31.49 6.19 2.27
CA SER A 124 -32.90 6.02 1.94
C SER A 124 -33.75 6.06 3.22
N THR A 125 -34.77 6.90 3.25
CA THR A 125 -35.73 7.01 4.32
C THR A 125 -37.14 6.77 3.79
N THR A 126 -38.12 6.58 4.67
CA THR A 126 -39.55 6.48 4.29
C THR A 126 -40.08 7.78 3.66
N ALA A 127 -39.41 8.91 3.87
CA ALA A 127 -39.77 10.22 3.31
C ALA A 127 -39.02 10.56 2.02
N GLY A 128 -38.11 9.69 1.55
CA GLY A 128 -37.26 9.87 0.37
C GLY A 128 -35.78 9.62 0.67
N ALA A 129 -34.93 9.75 -0.37
CA ALA A 129 -33.50 9.64 -0.22
C ALA A 129 -32.88 11.00 0.14
N ILE A 130 -32.01 11.01 1.14
CA ILE A 130 -31.13 12.16 1.46
C ILE A 130 -29.77 11.86 0.88
N ARG A 131 -29.23 12.74 0.04
CA ARG A 131 -27.91 12.62 -0.56
C ARG A 131 -27.05 13.83 -0.13
N ARG A 132 -25.78 13.55 0.11
CA ARG A 132 -24.76 14.56 0.35
C ARG A 132 -23.55 14.24 -0.54
N ASP A 133 -23.19 15.21 -1.38
CA ASP A 133 -22.02 15.15 -2.24
C ASP A 133 -20.95 16.09 -1.70
N ASP A 134 -19.68 15.71 -1.80
CA ASP A 134 -18.54 16.53 -1.44
C ASP A 134 -17.36 16.21 -2.37
N SER A 135 -16.54 17.22 -2.66
CA SER A 135 -15.34 17.07 -3.46
C SER A 135 -14.20 17.89 -2.90
N ALA A 136 -12.98 17.36 -2.99
CA ALA A 136 -11.78 18.05 -2.57
C ALA A 136 -10.60 17.72 -3.47
N SER A 137 -9.68 18.67 -3.61
CA SER A 137 -8.40 18.44 -4.25
C SER A 137 -7.30 19.21 -3.54
N GLY A 138 -6.13 18.59 -3.37
CA GLY A 138 -4.99 19.21 -2.70
C GLY A 138 -3.89 18.21 -2.35
N LEU A 139 -2.92 18.68 -1.57
CA LEU A 139 -1.86 17.80 -1.07
C LEU A 139 -2.44 16.77 -0.11
N GLY A 140 -2.05 15.52 -0.29
CA GLY A 140 -2.27 14.45 0.66
C GLY A 140 -1.16 14.35 1.71
N ASP A 141 -1.18 13.29 2.48
CA ASP A 141 -0.19 13.06 3.53
C ASP A 141 1.15 12.61 2.94
N VAL A 142 2.22 13.32 3.27
CA VAL A 142 3.58 13.02 2.79
C VAL A 142 4.02 11.67 3.34
N THR A 143 4.59 10.84 2.47
CA THR A 143 5.24 9.59 2.86
C THR A 143 6.74 9.83 2.99
N LEU A 144 7.27 9.58 4.18
CA LEU A 144 8.70 9.55 4.47
C LEU A 144 9.16 8.10 4.60
N ILE A 145 10.28 7.74 4.01
CA ILE A 145 10.88 6.41 4.15
C ILE A 145 12.31 6.57 4.66
N PRO A 146 12.48 6.77 5.99
CA PRO A 146 13.79 7.01 6.58
C PRO A 146 14.68 5.77 6.59
N VAL A 147 14.10 4.59 6.49
CA VAL A 147 14.82 3.32 6.46
C VAL A 147 14.28 2.42 5.37
N MET A 148 15.16 2.04 4.47
CA MET A 148 14.93 1.03 3.46
C MET A 148 16.20 0.21 3.35
N LEU A 149 16.13 -1.08 3.67
CA LEU A 149 17.26 -2.02 3.68
C LEU A 149 17.00 -3.13 2.65
N ALA A 150 17.99 -3.44 1.83
CA ALA A 150 17.93 -4.52 0.85
C ALA A 150 19.17 -5.42 0.95
N TRP A 151 18.95 -6.69 1.31
CA TRP A 151 19.96 -7.75 1.26
C TRP A 151 19.74 -8.56 0.00
N LYS A 152 20.67 -8.49 -0.93
CA LYS A 152 20.58 -9.20 -2.22
C LYS A 152 21.63 -10.31 -2.30
N ASN A 153 21.17 -11.49 -2.69
CA ASN A 153 21.99 -12.65 -2.98
C ASN A 153 21.48 -13.31 -4.27
N GLU A 154 22.33 -13.35 -5.34
CA GLU A 154 21.98 -13.90 -6.66
C GLU A 154 20.53 -13.61 -7.11
N SER A 155 19.64 -14.58 -6.89
CA SER A 155 18.22 -14.51 -7.28
C SER A 155 17.29 -14.01 -6.18
N TRP A 156 17.73 -13.93 -4.93
CA TRP A 156 16.90 -13.52 -3.81
C TRP A 156 17.25 -12.14 -3.29
N GLN A 157 16.22 -11.39 -2.92
CA GLN A 157 16.37 -10.13 -2.21
C GLN A 157 15.40 -10.11 -1.02
N TYR A 158 15.95 -9.77 0.15
CA TYR A 158 15.18 -9.56 1.38
C TYR A 158 15.16 -8.08 1.68
N ASN A 159 14.03 -7.58 2.14
CA ASN A 159 13.80 -6.15 2.31
C ASN A 159 13.23 -5.84 3.68
N PHE A 160 13.61 -4.70 4.22
CA PHE A 160 12.92 -4.04 5.32
C PHE A 160 12.68 -2.58 4.95
N LEU A 161 11.45 -2.10 5.12
CA LEU A 161 11.04 -0.73 4.88
C LEU A 161 10.34 -0.17 6.11
N MET A 162 10.48 1.13 6.33
CA MET A 162 9.76 1.86 7.37
C MET A 162 9.09 3.11 6.77
N PRO A 163 8.01 2.95 6.00
CA PRO A 163 7.19 4.09 5.60
C PRO A 163 6.57 4.77 6.82
N ILE A 164 6.59 6.10 6.81
CA ILE A 164 5.95 6.96 7.80
C ILE A 164 5.08 7.96 7.04
N TYR A 165 3.79 7.91 7.27
CA TYR A 165 2.84 8.84 6.67
C TYR A 165 2.60 9.98 7.65
N ALA A 166 2.93 11.20 7.23
CA ALA A 166 2.84 12.41 8.06
C ALA A 166 1.53 13.15 7.78
N PRO A 167 0.79 13.61 8.80
CA PRO A 167 -0.48 14.31 8.63
C PRO A 167 -0.30 15.73 8.10
N THR A 168 0.20 15.84 6.87
CA THR A 168 0.50 17.11 6.17
C THR A 168 -0.52 17.47 5.11
N GLY A 169 -1.43 16.52 4.80
CA GLY A 169 -2.45 16.68 3.79
C GLY A 169 -3.59 17.61 4.25
N GLN A 170 -4.35 18.08 3.27
CA GLN A 170 -5.54 18.88 3.56
C GLN A 170 -6.61 18.03 4.23
N TYR A 171 -7.07 18.50 5.39
CA TYR A 171 -8.09 17.83 6.18
C TYR A 171 -9.01 18.83 6.86
N GLU A 172 -10.31 18.56 6.82
CA GLU A 172 -11.34 19.35 7.51
C GLU A 172 -12.36 18.39 8.15
N LYS A 173 -12.56 18.55 9.47
CA LYS A 173 -13.55 17.77 10.23
C LYS A 173 -14.95 17.96 9.68
N GLY A 174 -15.69 16.85 9.49
CA GLY A 174 -17.07 16.87 9.02
C GLY A 174 -17.23 16.86 7.50
N ARG A 175 -16.14 16.98 6.71
CA ARG A 175 -16.18 16.78 5.26
C ARG A 175 -16.19 15.30 4.91
N LEU A 176 -16.85 14.92 3.81
CA LEU A 176 -16.79 13.57 3.26
C LEU A 176 -15.50 13.35 2.46
N ALA A 177 -15.03 14.40 1.75
CA ALA A 177 -13.85 14.36 0.91
C ALA A 177 -12.67 15.07 1.61
N ASN A 178 -11.63 14.32 1.96
CA ASN A 178 -10.40 14.84 2.57
C ASN A 178 -9.17 14.20 1.90
N PRO A 179 -8.29 14.99 1.26
CA PRO A 179 -7.04 14.51 0.66
C PRO A 179 -6.05 13.88 1.66
N GLY A 180 -6.04 14.33 2.91
CA GLY A 180 -5.25 13.79 4.02
C GLY A 180 -6.11 13.11 5.08
N LEU A 181 -5.49 12.29 5.93
CA LEU A 181 -6.16 11.54 7.00
C LEU A 181 -5.97 12.15 8.40
N ASN A 182 -5.07 13.14 8.52
CA ASN A 182 -4.83 13.91 9.75
C ASN A 182 -4.33 13.09 10.96
N TYR A 183 -3.66 11.98 10.72
CA TYR A 183 -2.94 11.21 11.74
C TYR A 183 -1.67 10.59 11.17
N TRP A 184 -0.71 10.28 12.05
CA TRP A 184 0.50 9.57 11.66
C TRP A 184 0.22 8.08 11.49
N THR A 185 0.86 7.48 10.48
CA THR A 185 0.95 6.02 10.35
C THR A 185 2.41 5.62 10.25
N PHE A 186 2.83 4.65 11.06
CA PHE A 186 4.14 3.99 11.00
C PHE A 186 3.93 2.57 10.46
N ASP A 187 4.61 2.22 9.37
CA ASP A 187 4.33 0.98 8.64
C ASP A 187 5.59 0.11 8.45
N PRO A 188 6.14 -0.52 9.54
CA PRO A 188 7.21 -1.47 9.40
C PRO A 188 6.79 -2.64 8.49
N THR A 189 7.49 -2.78 7.37
CA THR A 189 7.21 -3.73 6.30
C THR A 189 8.44 -4.57 6.00
N ILE A 190 8.28 -5.87 5.89
CA ILE A 190 9.29 -6.82 5.41
C ILE A 190 8.89 -7.32 4.02
N GLY A 191 9.88 -7.64 3.20
CA GLY A 191 9.66 -8.16 1.87
C GLY A 191 10.67 -9.22 1.48
N VAL A 192 10.26 -10.09 0.57
CA VAL A 192 11.11 -11.05 -0.11
C VAL A 192 10.80 -11.04 -1.59
N SER A 193 11.83 -11.11 -2.42
CA SER A 193 11.66 -11.28 -3.85
C SER A 193 12.62 -12.33 -4.41
N TYR A 194 12.17 -12.97 -5.46
CA TYR A 194 12.91 -13.91 -6.26
C TYR A 194 12.95 -13.42 -7.70
N ASN A 195 14.14 -13.31 -8.28
CA ASN A 195 14.34 -12.93 -9.67
C ASN A 195 15.30 -13.90 -10.33
N ASN A 196 14.82 -14.64 -11.33
CA ASN A 196 15.64 -15.57 -12.10
C ASN A 196 15.92 -14.98 -13.49
N ALA A 197 17.10 -14.41 -13.66
CA ALA A 197 17.51 -13.79 -14.92
C ALA A 197 17.59 -14.78 -16.12
N LYS A 198 17.70 -16.09 -15.87
CA LYS A 198 17.75 -17.11 -16.93
C LYS A 198 16.37 -17.44 -17.48
N THR A 199 15.39 -17.53 -16.60
CA THR A 199 14.00 -17.89 -16.98
C THR A 199 13.11 -16.66 -17.15
N GLY A 200 13.49 -15.50 -16.62
CA GLY A 200 12.68 -14.30 -16.56
C GLY A 200 11.58 -14.34 -15.49
N LEU A 201 11.52 -15.40 -14.67
CA LEU A 201 10.54 -15.49 -13.59
C LEU A 201 10.91 -14.50 -12.47
N ASN A 202 9.95 -13.68 -12.10
CA ASN A 202 10.00 -12.81 -10.93
C ASN A 202 8.82 -13.06 -10.01
N ALA A 203 9.05 -13.07 -8.72
CA ALA A 203 8.02 -13.12 -7.69
C ALA A 203 8.43 -12.22 -6.52
N ALA A 204 7.46 -11.57 -5.89
CA ALA A 204 7.71 -10.78 -4.69
C ALA A 204 6.54 -10.91 -3.72
N ALA A 205 6.83 -10.76 -2.42
CA ALA A 205 5.84 -10.67 -1.37
C ALA A 205 6.30 -9.68 -0.30
N TYR A 206 5.36 -8.89 0.23
CA TYR A 206 5.56 -7.91 1.28
C TYR A 206 4.49 -8.09 2.36
N ALA A 207 4.91 -8.00 3.62
CA ALA A 207 3.98 -8.01 4.75
C ALA A 207 4.36 -6.90 5.73
N GLY A 208 3.37 -6.14 6.20
CA GLY A 208 3.58 -5.03 7.11
C GLY A 208 2.41 -4.82 8.07
N ILE A 209 2.61 -3.87 8.98
CA ILE A 209 1.60 -3.47 9.96
C ILE A 209 1.61 -1.96 10.15
N GLY A 210 0.55 -1.29 9.68
CA GLY A 210 0.32 0.13 9.89
C GLY A 210 -0.15 0.41 11.32
N LEU A 211 0.63 1.19 12.04
CA LEU A 211 0.37 1.64 13.41
C LEU A 211 -0.07 3.10 13.38
N ASN A 212 -1.33 3.37 13.70
CA ASN A 212 -1.93 4.69 13.59
C ASN A 212 -1.92 5.45 14.92
N THR A 213 -1.69 6.76 14.86
CA THR A 213 -1.95 7.66 15.97
C THR A 213 -3.41 8.11 15.97
N GLU A 214 -3.81 8.86 16.98
CA GLU A 214 -5.14 9.48 17.04
C GLU A 214 -5.24 10.68 16.07
N ASN A 215 -6.38 10.80 15.39
CA ASN A 215 -6.81 12.04 14.75
C ASN A 215 -7.40 12.97 15.82
N ASN A 216 -6.61 13.93 16.26
CA ASN A 216 -7.00 14.85 17.34
C ASN A 216 -8.19 15.76 16.96
N ALA A 217 -8.44 16.01 15.66
CA ALA A 217 -9.57 16.83 15.22
C ALA A 217 -10.92 16.11 15.46
N THR A 218 -10.93 14.79 15.43
CA THR A 218 -12.13 13.97 15.61
C THR A 218 -12.14 13.17 16.91
N ASN A 219 -11.04 13.15 17.69
CA ASN A 219 -10.83 12.23 18.82
C ASN A 219 -11.08 10.77 18.42
N TYR A 220 -10.57 10.38 17.25
CA TYR A 220 -10.74 9.06 16.67
C TYR A 220 -9.38 8.43 16.39
N LYS A 221 -9.19 7.21 16.80
CA LYS A 221 -7.99 6.44 16.50
C LYS A 221 -8.37 5.20 15.71
N SER A 222 -8.00 5.19 14.44
CA SER A 222 -8.07 4.00 13.57
C SER A 222 -7.16 2.90 14.12
N GLY A 223 -7.65 1.69 14.17
CA GLY A 223 -6.88 0.54 14.65
C GLY A 223 -5.72 0.18 13.72
N SER A 224 -4.84 -0.68 14.20
CA SER A 224 -3.66 -1.15 13.44
C SER A 224 -4.09 -2.03 12.27
N VAL A 225 -3.41 -1.89 11.13
CA VAL A 225 -3.75 -2.54 9.87
C VAL A 225 -2.61 -3.46 9.42
N PHE A 226 -2.86 -4.75 9.40
CA PHE A 226 -1.98 -5.72 8.75
C PHE A 226 -2.23 -5.71 7.24
N HIS A 227 -1.17 -5.78 6.44
CA HIS A 227 -1.26 -5.94 5.01
C HIS A 227 -0.28 -6.99 4.50
N LEU A 228 -0.67 -7.63 3.40
CA LEU A 228 0.12 -8.60 2.66
C LEU A 228 -0.14 -8.37 1.18
N ASP A 229 0.92 -8.17 0.43
CA ASP A 229 0.90 -8.01 -1.02
C ASP A 229 1.85 -9.03 -1.65
N GLY A 230 1.49 -9.58 -2.79
CA GLY A 230 2.32 -10.54 -3.50
C GLY A 230 2.09 -10.54 -5.00
N SER A 231 3.15 -10.74 -5.77
CA SER A 231 3.10 -10.77 -7.23
C SER A 231 3.95 -11.86 -7.83
N VAL A 232 3.54 -12.30 -9.02
CA VAL A 232 4.34 -13.16 -9.90
C VAL A 232 4.28 -12.59 -11.30
N GLN A 233 5.45 -12.43 -11.94
CA GLN A 233 5.59 -11.91 -13.29
C GLN A 233 6.56 -12.76 -14.11
N GLN A 234 6.28 -12.93 -15.40
CA GLN A 234 7.20 -13.49 -16.39
C GLN A 234 7.75 -12.36 -17.24
N LEU A 235 9.07 -12.16 -17.20
CA LEU A 235 9.80 -11.23 -18.05
C LEU A 235 10.13 -11.89 -19.37
N LEU A 236 9.81 -11.19 -20.46
CA LEU A 236 10.07 -11.60 -21.83
C LEU A 236 10.91 -10.52 -22.52
N PRO A 237 11.97 -10.86 -23.29
CA PRO A 237 12.70 -9.89 -24.08
C PRO A 237 11.78 -9.29 -25.16
N VAL A 238 11.62 -7.97 -25.17
CA VAL A 238 10.81 -7.25 -26.17
C VAL A 238 11.53 -5.97 -26.57
N GLY A 239 11.97 -5.88 -27.83
CA GLY A 239 12.73 -4.75 -28.31
C GLY A 239 14.03 -4.54 -27.53
N PRO A 240 14.36 -3.31 -27.09
CA PRO A 240 15.57 -3.03 -26.31
C PRO A 240 15.44 -3.33 -24.81
N GLY A 241 14.30 -3.87 -24.36
CA GLY A 241 13.99 -4.07 -22.96
C GLY A 241 13.31 -5.39 -22.67
N PHE A 242 12.61 -5.44 -21.55
CA PHE A 242 11.89 -6.62 -21.08
C PHE A 242 10.43 -6.25 -20.74
N LEU A 243 9.51 -7.03 -21.26
CA LEU A 243 8.09 -6.94 -20.92
C LEU A 243 7.77 -7.98 -19.83
N GLY A 244 7.31 -7.53 -18.69
CA GLY A 244 6.79 -8.36 -17.60
C GLY A 244 5.28 -8.48 -17.71
N ILE A 245 4.77 -9.70 -17.70
CA ILE A 245 3.34 -10.01 -17.67
C ILE A 245 3.09 -10.86 -16.44
N GLY A 246 2.11 -10.48 -15.60
CA GLY A 246 1.84 -11.22 -14.39
C GLY A 246 0.57 -10.82 -13.67
N ALA A 247 0.51 -11.19 -12.42
CA ALA A 247 -0.60 -10.88 -11.54
C ALA A 247 -0.09 -10.50 -10.14
N GLU A 248 -0.89 -9.71 -9.45
CA GLU A 248 -0.73 -9.33 -8.05
C GLU A 248 -1.99 -9.72 -7.28
N ALA A 249 -1.80 -10.10 -6.02
CA ALA A 249 -2.87 -10.28 -5.05
C ALA A 249 -2.51 -9.57 -3.75
N PHE A 250 -3.52 -9.05 -3.06
CA PHE A 250 -3.34 -8.36 -1.78
C PHE A 250 -4.36 -8.80 -0.74
N TYR A 251 -4.00 -8.60 0.52
CA TYR A 251 -4.88 -8.77 1.67
C TYR A 251 -4.60 -7.67 2.68
N ILE A 252 -5.63 -6.93 3.06
CA ILE A 252 -5.59 -5.89 4.09
C ILE A 252 -6.60 -6.23 5.18
N ASN A 253 -6.16 -6.20 6.42
CA ASN A 253 -7.00 -6.51 7.58
C ASN A 253 -6.62 -5.65 8.78
N GLN A 254 -7.57 -4.90 9.28
CA GLN A 254 -7.39 -4.18 10.53
C GLN A 254 -7.42 -5.14 11.70
N VAL A 255 -6.31 -5.26 12.42
CA VAL A 255 -6.10 -6.27 13.48
C VAL A 255 -6.48 -5.79 14.88
N SER A 256 -6.59 -4.48 15.09
CA SER A 256 -7.16 -3.92 16.33
C SER A 256 -8.36 -3.02 16.03
N GLY A 257 -9.30 -2.92 16.96
CA GLY A 257 -10.46 -2.07 16.80
C GLY A 257 -10.14 -0.59 16.82
N ASP A 258 -11.06 0.19 16.29
CA ASP A 258 -11.04 1.63 16.43
C ASP A 258 -11.32 2.04 17.88
N SER A 259 -10.80 3.19 18.28
CA SER A 259 -10.92 3.71 19.64
C SER A 259 -10.96 5.24 19.64
N GLY A 260 -11.12 5.83 20.83
CA GLY A 260 -11.28 7.27 21.00
C GLY A 260 -12.72 7.68 21.28
N GLY A 261 -12.92 8.93 21.70
CA GLY A 261 -14.22 9.42 22.15
C GLY A 261 -15.32 9.45 21.09
N ASN A 262 -14.94 9.44 19.81
CA ASN A 262 -15.86 9.44 18.66
C ASN A 262 -15.87 8.12 17.88
N ALA A 263 -15.34 7.02 18.43
CA ALA A 263 -15.49 5.69 17.86
C ALA A 263 -16.91 5.15 18.09
N LEU A 264 -17.91 5.80 17.50
CA LEU A 264 -19.33 5.55 17.71
C LEU A 264 -19.79 4.15 17.30
N LEU A 265 -19.06 3.47 16.42
CA LEU A 265 -19.33 2.10 15.97
C LEU A 265 -18.58 1.05 16.80
N GLY A 266 -17.94 1.45 17.92
CA GLY A 266 -17.22 0.56 18.82
C GLY A 266 -15.95 -0.04 18.17
N ASP A 267 -15.74 -1.34 18.37
CA ASP A 267 -14.60 -2.11 17.85
C ASP A 267 -14.69 -2.31 16.32
N PHE A 268 -14.82 -1.20 15.60
CA PHE A 268 -14.98 -1.18 14.13
C PHE A 268 -13.63 -1.40 13.42
N LYS A 269 -13.54 -2.27 12.41
CA LYS A 269 -12.31 -2.66 11.69
C LYS A 269 -12.63 -3.06 10.24
N GLY A 270 -11.73 -2.87 9.28
CA GLY A 270 -11.89 -3.22 7.89
C GLY A 270 -11.09 -4.41 7.40
N ARG A 271 -11.60 -5.01 6.38
CA ARG A 271 -10.91 -6.06 5.65
C ARG A 271 -11.22 -5.96 4.17
N THR A 272 -10.23 -6.20 3.36
CA THR A 272 -10.38 -6.42 1.93
C THR A 272 -9.28 -7.35 1.45
N SER A 273 -9.56 -8.07 0.39
CA SER A 273 -8.58 -8.77 -0.43
C SER A 273 -8.89 -8.49 -1.90
N GLY A 274 -7.93 -8.72 -2.76
CA GLY A 274 -8.16 -8.54 -4.18
C GLY A 274 -7.00 -9.06 -5.00
N LEU A 275 -7.17 -9.01 -6.30
CA LEU A 275 -6.17 -9.45 -7.26
C LEU A 275 -6.38 -8.74 -8.59
N GLY A 276 -5.35 -8.78 -9.43
CA GLY A 276 -5.44 -8.30 -10.79
C GLY A 276 -4.17 -8.44 -11.61
N PRO A 277 -4.23 -8.14 -12.91
CA PRO A 277 -3.09 -8.22 -13.81
C PRO A 277 -2.10 -7.08 -13.59
N VAL A 278 -0.84 -7.39 -13.87
CA VAL A 278 0.29 -6.46 -13.86
C VAL A 278 1.03 -6.56 -15.18
N LEU A 279 1.36 -5.42 -15.76
CA LEU A 279 2.16 -5.26 -16.96
C LEU A 279 3.30 -4.30 -16.66
N THR A 280 4.55 -4.77 -16.77
CA THR A 280 5.76 -3.98 -16.49
C THR A 280 6.63 -3.92 -17.74
N TYR A 281 7.23 -2.76 -18.02
CA TYR A 281 8.26 -2.65 -19.05
C TYR A 281 9.55 -2.10 -18.44
N ILE A 282 10.63 -2.84 -18.58
CA ILE A 282 11.97 -2.49 -18.09
C ILE A 282 12.83 -2.15 -19.28
N LEU A 283 13.38 -0.93 -19.32
CA LEU A 283 14.25 -0.42 -20.38
C LEU A 283 15.62 -0.06 -19.81
N PRO A 284 16.63 -0.96 -19.91
CA PRO A 284 18.01 -0.63 -19.58
C PRO A 284 18.60 0.38 -20.57
N ARG A 285 19.34 1.38 -20.07
CA ARG A 285 20.04 2.41 -20.86
C ARG A 285 21.46 2.62 -20.34
N GLY A 286 22.36 1.73 -20.68
CA GLY A 286 23.73 1.76 -20.13
C GLY A 286 23.73 1.52 -18.62
N THR A 287 24.11 2.52 -17.84
CA THR A 287 24.06 2.45 -16.36
C THR A 287 22.71 2.80 -15.76
N GLU A 288 21.82 3.37 -16.55
CA GLU A 288 20.48 3.83 -16.15
C GLU A 288 19.42 2.77 -16.42
N THR A 289 18.30 2.87 -15.76
CA THR A 289 17.16 1.98 -16.00
C THR A 289 15.85 2.75 -15.85
N LEU A 290 15.00 2.67 -16.88
CA LEU A 290 13.62 3.13 -16.82
C LEU A 290 12.71 1.93 -16.64
N VAL A 291 11.81 2.01 -15.67
CA VAL A 291 10.76 1.01 -15.47
C VAL A 291 9.41 1.71 -15.50
N ALA A 292 8.47 1.18 -16.26
CA ALA A 292 7.08 1.60 -16.27
C ALA A 292 6.19 0.40 -15.97
N GLU A 293 5.12 0.62 -15.20
CA GLU A 293 4.21 -0.44 -14.81
C GLU A 293 2.77 0.05 -14.80
N LEU A 294 1.87 -0.78 -15.37
CA LEU A 294 0.43 -0.64 -15.31
C LEU A 294 -0.15 -1.83 -14.56
N ARG A 295 -1.02 -1.59 -13.60
CA ARG A 295 -1.79 -2.63 -12.91
C ARG A 295 -3.24 -2.21 -12.70
N TRP A 296 -4.11 -3.18 -12.69
CA TRP A 296 -5.49 -3.05 -12.29
C TRP A 296 -5.77 -4.09 -11.21
N LEU A 297 -6.28 -3.66 -10.06
CA LEU A 297 -6.58 -4.53 -8.92
C LEU A 297 -8.06 -4.37 -8.57
N HIS A 298 -8.77 -5.47 -8.45
CA HIS A 298 -10.17 -5.52 -8.05
C HIS A 298 -10.29 -6.03 -6.61
N GLU A 299 -11.03 -5.30 -5.76
CA GLU A 299 -11.32 -5.70 -4.39
C GLU A 299 -12.36 -6.81 -4.33
N THR A 300 -12.17 -7.75 -3.41
CA THR A 300 -13.07 -8.86 -3.10
C THR A 300 -13.11 -9.08 -1.58
N ASN A 301 -14.12 -9.81 -1.08
CA ASN A 301 -14.26 -10.08 0.37
C ASN A 301 -14.20 -8.83 1.24
N VAL A 302 -14.82 -7.75 0.79
CA VAL A 302 -14.79 -6.47 1.45
C VAL A 302 -15.75 -6.45 2.63
N LYS A 303 -15.22 -6.04 3.80
CA LYS A 303 -16.02 -5.83 5.02
C LYS A 303 -15.71 -4.44 5.58
N ASN A 304 -16.76 -3.66 5.86
CA ASN A 304 -16.68 -2.34 6.48
C ASN A 304 -15.73 -1.36 5.76
N ARG A 305 -15.69 -1.43 4.45
CA ARG A 305 -14.93 -0.57 3.54
C ARG A 305 -15.73 -0.38 2.25
N LEU A 306 -15.28 0.54 1.44
CA LEU A 306 -15.64 0.59 0.03
C LEU A 306 -15.08 -0.65 -0.68
N GLU A 307 -15.81 -1.13 -1.68
CA GLU A 307 -15.40 -2.20 -2.61
C GLU A 307 -15.23 -1.60 -3.98
N GLY A 308 -14.08 -1.80 -4.60
CA GLY A 308 -13.81 -1.11 -5.86
C GLY A 308 -12.59 -1.61 -6.61
N ASP A 309 -12.11 -0.75 -7.49
CA ASP A 309 -11.01 -0.99 -8.40
C ASP A 309 -9.90 0.04 -8.21
N TYR A 310 -8.65 -0.43 -8.26
CA TYR A 310 -7.44 0.39 -8.30
C TYR A 310 -6.79 0.25 -9.67
N ILE A 311 -6.50 1.38 -10.31
CA ILE A 311 -5.66 1.44 -11.52
C ILE A 311 -4.41 2.23 -11.14
N TRP A 312 -3.25 1.57 -11.24
CA TRP A 312 -1.95 2.18 -11.02
C TRP A 312 -1.18 2.30 -12.33
N LEU A 313 -0.59 3.47 -12.55
CA LEU A 313 0.48 3.69 -13.49
C LEU A 313 1.70 4.19 -12.71
N LYS A 314 2.79 3.43 -12.70
CA LYS A 314 4.04 3.80 -12.03
C LYS A 314 5.18 3.95 -13.01
N VAL A 315 6.07 4.88 -12.75
CA VAL A 315 7.30 5.09 -13.53
C VAL A 315 8.45 5.34 -12.55
N VAL A 316 9.54 4.62 -12.75
CA VAL A 316 10.77 4.75 -11.95
C VAL A 316 11.95 4.91 -12.89
N TYR A 317 12.80 5.87 -12.61
CA TYR A 317 14.05 6.11 -13.32
C TYR A 317 15.23 6.05 -12.34
N GLN A 318 16.12 5.11 -12.56
CA GLN A 318 17.36 4.95 -11.80
C GLN A 318 18.53 5.49 -12.62
N PHE A 319 19.26 6.44 -12.01
CA PHE A 319 20.43 7.10 -12.60
C PHE A 319 21.69 6.26 -12.47
#